data_02c57c9129eda0fbceb885a23b956760
#
_entry.id   02c57c9129eda0fbceb885a23b956760
#
_cell.length_a   1.000
_cell.length_b   1.000
_cell.length_c   1.000
_cell.angle_alpha   90.00
_cell.angle_beta   90.00
_cell.angle_gamma   90.00
#
_symmetry.space_group_name_H-M   'P 1'
#
loop_
_entity.id
_entity.type
_entity.pdbx_description
1 polymer ?
#
loop_
_entity_poly.entity_id
_entity_poly.type
_entity_poly.pdbx_seq_one_letter_code
_entity_poly.pdbx_strand_id
1 'polypeptide(L)'
;MFATLAVLAALCFAVGGYFTKLSQGLTERGPTAAMFALFLAGSALQAVAMRNESMAVTYVVVLGLEAVTALLLSIWLLQETASAIRFGGIALVVAGIILLKGSAH
;
A
#
# COMPACT_ATOMS: atom_id res chain seq x y z
N MET A 1 11.97 13.32 2.24
CA MET A 1 12.52 11.94 2.22
C MET A 1 11.54 10.89 2.66
N PHE A 2 10.93 11.07 3.85
CA PHE A 2 9.95 10.12 4.35
C PHE A 2 8.79 9.91 3.36
N ALA A 3 8.23 11.00 2.84
CA ALA A 3 7.09 10.88 1.92
C ALA A 3 7.44 10.09 0.66
N THR A 4 8.64 10.33 0.11
CA THR A 4 9.10 9.60 -1.07
C THR A 4 9.22 8.11 -0.77
N LEU A 5 9.84 7.77 0.35
CA LEU A 5 10.02 6.38 0.74
C LEU A 5 8.67 5.71 1.01
N ALA A 6 7.75 6.43 1.67
CA ALA A 6 6.43 5.89 1.96
C ALA A 6 5.64 5.62 0.68
N VAL A 7 5.69 6.54 -0.28
CA VAL A 7 5.00 6.35 -1.56
C VAL A 7 5.58 5.16 -2.31
N LEU A 8 6.91 5.06 -2.39
CA LEU A 8 7.55 3.94 -3.08
C LEU A 8 7.21 2.61 -2.42
N ALA A 9 7.24 2.57 -1.07
CA ALA A 9 6.88 1.36 -0.35
C ALA A 9 5.42 0.97 -0.61
N ALA A 10 4.52 1.96 -0.57
CA ALA A 10 3.10 1.72 -0.81
C ALA A 10 2.86 1.20 -2.23
N LEU A 11 3.56 1.76 -3.22
CA LEU A 11 3.45 1.27 -4.59
C LEU A 11 3.95 -0.15 -4.72
N CYS A 12 5.07 -0.48 -4.06
CA CYS A 12 5.58 -1.86 -4.07
C CYS A 12 4.57 -2.82 -3.48
N PHE A 13 3.98 -2.47 -2.34
CA PHE A 13 2.98 -3.33 -1.70
C PHE A 13 1.71 -3.44 -2.54
N ALA A 14 1.26 -2.34 -3.12
CA ALA A 14 0.04 -2.35 -3.92
C ALA A 14 0.20 -3.17 -5.19
N VAL A 15 1.32 -2.98 -5.91
CA VAL A 15 1.60 -3.78 -7.11
C VAL A 15 1.82 -5.24 -6.71
N GLY A 16 2.48 -5.47 -5.58
CA GLY A 16 2.63 -6.83 -5.04
C GLY A 16 1.27 -7.45 -4.75
N GLY A 17 0.31 -6.67 -4.23
CA GLY A 17 -1.06 -7.15 -4.03
C GLY A 17 -1.75 -7.53 -5.33
N TYR A 18 -1.52 -6.75 -6.39
CA TYR A 18 -2.02 -7.10 -7.71
C TYR A 18 -1.49 -8.47 -8.14
N PHE A 19 -0.18 -8.71 -8.01
CA PHE A 19 0.39 -10.01 -8.33
C PHE A 19 -0.08 -11.10 -7.38
N THR A 20 -0.40 -10.76 -6.13
CA THR A 20 -1.01 -11.72 -5.22
C THR A 20 -2.33 -12.23 -5.78
N LYS A 21 -3.14 -11.33 -6.33
CA LYS A 21 -4.40 -11.72 -6.97
C LYS A 21 -4.13 -12.62 -8.18
N LEU A 22 -3.14 -12.27 -9.00
CA LEU A 22 -2.80 -13.04 -10.18
C LEU A 22 -2.18 -14.40 -9.85
N SER A 23 -1.60 -14.55 -8.66
CA SER A 23 -0.96 -15.80 -8.27
C SER A 23 -1.96 -16.94 -8.03
N GLN A 24 -3.23 -16.62 -7.92
CA GLN A 24 -4.30 -17.60 -7.70
C GLN A 24 -3.97 -18.55 -6.55
N GLY A 25 -3.66 -17.97 -5.40
CA GLY A 25 -3.35 -18.74 -4.21
C GLY A 25 -1.98 -19.39 -4.27
N LEU A 26 -1.02 -18.72 -4.90
CA LEU A 26 0.38 -19.14 -5.01
C LEU A 26 0.58 -20.30 -6.00
N THR A 27 -0.37 -20.52 -6.89
CA THR A 27 -0.27 -21.60 -7.89
C THR A 27 0.47 -21.16 -9.15
N GLU A 28 0.53 -19.84 -9.43
CA GLU A 28 1.22 -19.32 -10.61
C GLU A 28 2.60 -18.84 -10.21
N ARG A 29 3.65 -19.41 -10.85
CA ARG A 29 5.03 -19.12 -10.45
C ARG A 29 5.47 -17.69 -10.70
N GLY A 30 5.17 -17.14 -11.88
CA GLY A 30 5.57 -15.79 -12.24
C GLY A 30 5.01 -14.74 -11.30
N PRO A 31 3.68 -14.65 -11.15
CA PRO A 31 3.08 -13.69 -10.23
C PRO A 31 3.51 -13.90 -8.78
N THR A 32 3.67 -15.16 -8.34
CA THR A 32 4.10 -15.44 -6.98
C THR A 32 5.51 -14.90 -6.72
N ALA A 33 6.43 -15.11 -7.64
CA ALA A 33 7.80 -14.60 -7.50
C ALA A 33 7.81 -13.08 -7.52
N ALA A 34 7.03 -12.46 -8.39
CA ALA A 34 6.94 -11.00 -8.47
C ALA A 34 6.36 -10.42 -7.17
N MET A 35 5.34 -11.07 -6.61
CA MET A 35 4.74 -10.65 -5.36
C MET A 35 5.76 -10.62 -4.23
N PHE A 36 6.51 -11.70 -4.05
CA PHE A 36 7.51 -11.77 -3.00
C PHE A 36 8.63 -10.76 -3.20
N ALA A 37 9.08 -10.56 -4.44
CA ALA A 37 10.13 -9.59 -4.73
C ALA A 37 9.66 -8.16 -4.38
N LEU A 38 8.44 -7.82 -4.74
CA LEU A 38 7.88 -6.50 -4.44
C LEU A 38 7.66 -6.29 -2.95
N PHE A 39 7.22 -7.32 -2.24
CA PHE A 39 7.04 -7.22 -0.79
C PHE A 39 8.38 -7.04 -0.08
N LEU A 40 9.41 -7.73 -0.52
CA LEU A 40 10.75 -7.53 0.04
C LEU A 40 11.25 -6.11 -0.20
N ALA A 41 11.10 -5.61 -1.41
CA ALA A 41 11.51 -4.26 -1.75
C ALA A 41 10.71 -3.22 -0.94
N GLY A 42 9.41 -3.42 -0.83
CA GLY A 42 8.55 -2.52 -0.04
C GLY A 42 8.93 -2.53 1.43
N SER A 43 9.23 -3.70 1.99
CA SER A 43 9.65 -3.83 3.38
C SER A 43 10.96 -3.09 3.63
N ALA A 44 11.91 -3.20 2.71
CA ALA A 44 13.18 -2.49 2.84
C ALA A 44 12.99 -0.98 2.81
N LEU A 45 12.17 -0.49 1.89
CA LEU A 45 11.86 0.94 1.81
C LEU A 45 11.16 1.42 3.07
N GLN A 46 10.22 0.64 3.59
CA GLN A 46 9.51 0.98 4.81
C GLN A 46 10.45 1.03 6.01
N ALA A 47 11.38 0.09 6.10
CA ALA A 47 12.35 0.07 7.19
C ALA A 47 13.21 1.33 7.17
N VAL A 48 13.66 1.75 5.98
CA VAL A 48 14.44 2.98 5.85
C VAL A 48 13.60 4.19 6.24
N ALA A 49 12.33 4.22 5.86
CA ALA A 49 11.43 5.32 6.21
C ALA A 49 11.26 5.43 7.73
N MET A 50 11.28 4.30 8.44
CA MET A 50 11.10 4.28 9.90
C MET A 50 12.30 4.82 10.66
N ARG A 51 13.44 5.03 10.01
CA ARG A 51 14.63 5.50 10.74
C ARG A 51 14.40 6.84 11.42
N ASN A 52 13.59 7.70 10.81
CA ASN A 52 13.35 9.05 11.32
C ASN A 52 11.88 9.32 11.62
N GLU A 53 11.09 8.25 11.72
CA GLU A 53 9.66 8.39 11.97
C GLU A 53 9.20 7.23 12.84
N SER A 54 8.09 7.42 13.57
CA SER A 54 7.58 6.35 14.41
C SER A 54 7.04 5.19 13.58
N MET A 55 7.04 3.99 14.18
CA MET A 55 6.48 2.81 13.53
C MET A 55 4.99 3.01 13.21
N ALA A 56 4.25 3.57 14.17
CA ALA A 56 2.80 3.77 13.98
C ALA A 56 2.50 4.69 12.81
N VAL A 57 3.20 5.83 12.73
CA VAL A 57 2.99 6.78 11.64
C VAL A 57 3.38 6.16 10.30
N THR A 58 4.52 5.48 10.25
CA THR A 58 4.98 4.84 9.01
C THR A 58 3.97 3.81 8.53
N TYR A 59 3.53 2.91 9.40
CA TYR A 59 2.55 1.89 9.01
C TYR A 59 1.24 2.49 8.53
N VAL A 60 0.70 3.46 9.25
CA VAL A 60 -0.58 4.05 8.86
C VAL A 60 -0.47 4.75 7.51
N VAL A 61 0.60 5.51 7.30
CA VAL A 61 0.79 6.22 6.03
C VAL A 61 0.98 5.24 4.87
N VAL A 62 1.86 4.25 5.05
CA VAL A 62 2.13 3.28 3.98
C VAL A 62 0.89 2.44 3.68
N LEU A 63 0.22 1.93 4.71
CA LEU A 63 -0.99 1.11 4.52
C LEU A 63 -2.12 1.92 3.89
N GLY A 64 -2.27 3.19 4.28
CA GLY A 64 -3.29 4.04 3.69
C GLY A 64 -3.03 4.30 2.21
N LEU A 65 -1.79 4.64 1.87
CA LEU A 65 -1.40 4.84 0.48
C LEU A 65 -1.54 3.56 -0.33
N GLU A 66 -1.16 2.43 0.27
CA GLU A 66 -1.32 1.13 -0.36
C GLU A 66 -2.80 0.83 -0.64
N ALA A 67 -3.68 1.10 0.34
CA ALA A 67 -5.10 0.83 0.18
C ALA A 67 -5.69 1.65 -0.97
N VAL A 68 -5.34 2.93 -1.06
CA VAL A 68 -5.82 3.78 -2.15
C VAL A 68 -5.30 3.26 -3.49
N THR A 69 -4.00 2.97 -3.57
CA THR A 69 -3.38 2.48 -4.81
C THR A 69 -3.98 1.14 -5.22
N ALA A 70 -4.15 0.23 -4.24
CA ALA A 70 -4.70 -1.09 -4.52
C ALA A 70 -6.14 -1.00 -5.03
N LEU A 71 -6.94 -0.08 -4.46
CA LEU A 71 -8.30 0.11 -4.95
C LEU A 71 -8.30 0.58 -6.40
N LEU A 72 -7.44 1.55 -6.73
CA LEU A 72 -7.35 2.04 -8.09
C LEU A 72 -6.89 0.93 -9.05
N LEU A 73 -5.91 0.12 -8.65
CA LEU A 73 -5.46 -0.99 -9.46
C LEU A 73 -6.55 -2.03 -9.66
N SER A 74 -7.31 -2.33 -8.61
CA SER A 74 -8.38 -3.32 -8.73
C SER A 74 -9.46 -2.86 -9.69
N ILE A 75 -9.80 -1.57 -9.68
CA ILE A 75 -10.80 -1.03 -10.58
C ILE A 75 -10.28 -1.03 -12.02
N TRP A 76 -9.05 -0.56 -12.22
CA TRP A 76 -8.51 -0.34 -13.57
C TRP A 76 -8.00 -1.62 -14.22
N LEU A 77 -7.22 -2.41 -13.49
CA LEU A 77 -6.55 -3.57 -14.08
C LEU A 77 -7.36 -4.85 -13.94
N LEU A 78 -8.05 -5.01 -12.82
CA LEU A 78 -8.84 -6.21 -12.57
C LEU A 78 -10.32 -5.97 -12.87
N GLN A 79 -10.70 -4.74 -13.15
CA GLN A 79 -12.07 -4.35 -13.49
C GLN A 79 -13.08 -4.75 -12.41
N GLU A 80 -12.64 -4.65 -11.17
CA GLU A 80 -13.53 -4.91 -10.04
C GLU A 80 -14.48 -3.74 -9.83
N THR A 81 -15.63 -4.04 -9.23
CA THR A 81 -16.66 -3.04 -9.03
C THR A 81 -16.25 -2.02 -7.98
N ALA A 82 -16.33 -0.73 -8.34
CA ALA A 82 -16.17 0.35 -7.38
C ALA A 82 -17.53 0.62 -6.72
N SER A 83 -17.51 0.91 -5.43
CA SER A 83 -18.73 1.25 -4.71
C SER A 83 -18.51 2.51 -3.87
N ALA A 84 -19.62 3.20 -3.54
CA ALA A 84 -19.56 4.37 -2.70
C ALA A 84 -19.00 4.02 -1.31
N ILE A 85 -19.30 2.84 -0.81
CA ILE A 85 -18.80 2.40 0.50
C ILE A 85 -17.29 2.28 0.47
N ARG A 86 -16.72 1.73 -0.61
CA ARG A 86 -15.27 1.63 -0.75
C ARG A 86 -14.60 2.99 -0.80
N PHE A 87 -15.15 3.91 -1.56
CA PHE A 87 -14.62 5.27 -1.62
C PHE A 87 -14.77 5.99 -0.28
N GLY A 88 -15.86 5.76 0.43
CA GLY A 88 -16.04 6.31 1.77
C GLY A 88 -15.00 5.81 2.75
N GLY A 89 -14.69 4.50 2.70
CA GLY A 89 -13.64 3.93 3.53
C GLY A 89 -12.27 4.52 3.24
N ILE A 90 -11.95 4.71 1.96
CA ILE A 90 -10.69 5.35 1.56
C ILE A 90 -10.62 6.78 2.06
N ALA A 91 -11.72 7.52 1.98
CA ALA A 91 -11.76 8.91 2.48
C ALA A 91 -11.48 8.94 3.99
N LEU A 92 -12.03 8.01 4.75
CA LEU A 92 -11.76 7.92 6.18
C LEU A 92 -10.30 7.60 6.46
N VAL A 93 -9.70 6.70 5.67
CA VAL A 93 -8.29 6.38 5.82
C VAL A 93 -7.41 7.59 5.56
N VAL A 94 -7.69 8.32 4.48
CA VAL A 94 -6.93 9.53 4.14
C VAL A 94 -7.06 10.57 5.24
N ALA A 95 -8.28 10.78 5.75
CA ALA A 95 -8.49 11.70 6.85
C ALA A 95 -7.71 11.29 8.10
N GLY A 96 -7.68 9.98 8.40
CA GLY A 96 -6.91 9.47 9.53
C GLY A 96 -5.42 9.70 9.38
N ILE A 97 -4.89 9.54 8.17
CA ILE A 97 -3.48 9.81 7.89
C ILE A 97 -3.15 11.28 8.14
N ILE A 98 -3.99 12.17 7.65
CA ILE A 98 -3.79 13.62 7.82
C ILE A 98 -3.79 13.98 9.30
N LEU A 99 -4.76 13.47 10.06
CA LEU A 99 -4.84 13.73 11.49
C LEU A 99 -3.62 13.19 12.23
N LEU A 100 -3.18 11.99 11.88
CA LEU A 100 -2.05 11.37 12.54
C LEU A 100 -0.76 12.14 12.28
N LYS A 101 -0.52 12.55 11.04
CA LYS A 101 0.66 13.34 10.70
C LYS A 101 0.62 14.69 11.40
N GLY A 102 -0.54 15.32 11.48
CA GLY A 102 -0.68 16.59 12.16
C GLY A 102 -0.42 16.49 13.66
N SER A 103 -0.74 15.37 14.28
CA SER A 103 -0.55 15.17 15.72
C SER A 103 0.81 14.60 16.09
N ALA A 104 1.62 14.22 15.10
CA ALA A 104 2.90 13.54 15.33
C ALA A 104 4.01 14.47 15.83
N HIS A 105 3.74 15.76 15.94
CA HIS A 105 4.71 16.75 16.44
C HIS A 105 4.65 16.92 17.95
#